data_8c50e5496df916d6888d79ecc0c3bf4c
#
_entry.id   8c50e5496df916d6888d79ecc0c3bf4c
#
_cell.length_a   1.000
_cell.length_b   1.000
_cell.length_c   1.000
_cell.angle_alpha   90.00
_cell.angle_beta   90.00
_cell.angle_gamma   90.00
#
_symmetry.space_group_name_H-M   'P 1'
#
loop_
_entity.id
_entity.type
_entity.pdbx_description
1 polymer ?
#
loop_
_entity_poly.entity_id
_entity_poly.type
_entity_poly.pdbx_seq_one_letter_code
_entity_poly.pdbx_strand_id
1 'polypeptide(L)'
;MELTAAIQKRTTIRRWKPDPVEKAKIEKVLEAGRRAPSWGNTQPWRFIVVQDKAEIDKVSKASGGQPQVGTAPVLIVCCATTEDFTKKGHGEALNSLIPVGAMTPELVEIVLQSDVFAPYLRGEAVMAIRAGEQLMIAVAFMMLEAVNQGLGTCCAGAITPREVHQTMNLPDNILVHTILALGYPGEDPKPRPRKDTSKIIFWGKYKS
;
A
#
# COMPACT_ATOMS: atom_id res chain seq x y z
N MET A 1 -13.49 4.93 -15.84
CA MET A 1 -13.60 3.49 -16.23
C MET A 1 -14.48 2.78 -15.21
N GLU A 2 -15.30 1.81 -15.62
CA GLU A 2 -16.04 0.98 -14.66
C GLU A 2 -15.10 0.15 -13.79
N LEU A 3 -15.43 -0.03 -12.51
CA LEU A 3 -14.57 -0.71 -11.52
C LEU A 3 -14.21 -2.15 -11.96
N THR A 4 -15.21 -2.91 -12.42
CA THR A 4 -15.01 -4.29 -12.89
C THR A 4 -14.02 -4.34 -14.06
N ALA A 5 -14.11 -3.39 -14.99
CA ALA A 5 -13.17 -3.29 -16.10
C ALA A 5 -11.74 -2.96 -15.63
N ALA A 6 -11.59 -2.09 -14.63
CA ALA A 6 -10.28 -1.80 -14.04
C ALA A 6 -9.66 -3.03 -13.36
N ILE A 7 -10.45 -3.78 -12.61
CA ILE A 7 -10.02 -5.04 -11.96
C ILE A 7 -9.55 -6.06 -13.00
N GLN A 8 -10.31 -6.25 -14.08
CA GLN A 8 -9.99 -7.20 -15.15
C GLN A 8 -8.76 -6.78 -15.96
N LYS A 9 -8.64 -5.49 -16.27
CA LYS A 9 -7.55 -4.92 -17.05
C LYS A 9 -6.23 -4.86 -16.28
N ARG A 10 -6.29 -4.74 -14.94
CA ARG A 10 -5.09 -4.60 -14.13
C ARG A 10 -4.16 -5.82 -14.27
N THR A 11 -3.01 -5.60 -14.86
CA THR A 11 -1.90 -6.55 -14.93
C THR A 11 -0.63 -5.92 -14.37
N THR A 12 0.39 -6.73 -14.09
CA THR A 12 1.69 -6.20 -13.68
C THR A 12 2.48 -5.79 -14.92
N ILE A 13 2.85 -4.53 -15.00
CA ILE A 13 3.64 -3.92 -16.07
C ILE A 13 5.09 -3.82 -15.61
N ARG A 14 6.04 -4.28 -16.43
CA ARG A 14 7.48 -4.27 -16.15
C ARG A 14 8.30 -3.51 -17.17
N ARG A 15 7.68 -3.12 -18.29
CA ARG A 15 8.28 -2.28 -19.33
C ARG A 15 7.47 -1.01 -19.45
N TRP A 16 8.15 0.11 -19.51
CA TRP A 16 7.57 1.43 -19.47
C TRP A 16 7.82 2.17 -20.77
N LYS A 17 6.89 3.01 -21.18
CA LYS A 17 7.15 4.05 -22.17
C LYS A 17 8.01 5.13 -21.51
N PRO A 18 8.83 5.85 -22.28
CA PRO A 18 9.69 6.91 -21.75
C PRO A 18 8.94 8.18 -21.34
N ASP A 19 7.64 8.24 -21.64
CA ASP A 19 6.81 9.40 -21.37
C ASP A 19 6.74 9.71 -19.86
N PRO A 20 6.93 10.97 -19.45
CA PRO A 20 6.76 11.38 -18.07
C PRO A 20 5.30 11.24 -17.64
N VAL A 21 5.08 10.88 -16.39
CA VAL A 21 3.73 10.81 -15.82
C VAL A 21 3.35 12.18 -15.25
N GLU A 22 2.20 12.69 -15.66
CA GLU A 22 1.69 13.98 -15.21
C GLU A 22 1.39 13.93 -13.70
N LYS A 23 1.80 14.99 -13.00
CA LYS A 23 1.60 15.13 -11.55
C LYS A 23 0.14 14.90 -11.15
N ALA A 24 -0.81 15.43 -11.91
CA ALA A 24 -2.24 15.25 -11.63
C ALA A 24 -2.70 13.79 -11.64
N LYS A 25 -2.09 12.93 -12.46
CA LYS A 25 -2.40 11.49 -12.46
C LYS A 25 -1.79 10.79 -11.25
N ILE A 26 -0.56 11.16 -10.88
CA ILE A 26 0.09 10.65 -9.67
C ILE A 26 -0.75 11.01 -8.44
N GLU A 27 -1.19 12.26 -8.33
CA GLU A 27 -2.03 12.74 -7.24
C GLU A 27 -3.36 11.97 -7.13
N LYS A 28 -4.02 11.64 -8.25
CA LYS A 28 -5.21 10.80 -8.25
C LYS A 28 -4.94 9.38 -7.73
N VAL A 29 -3.81 8.81 -8.15
CA VAL A 29 -3.39 7.48 -7.65
C VAL A 29 -3.14 7.53 -6.15
N LEU A 30 -2.43 8.53 -5.65
CA LEU A 30 -2.19 8.73 -4.21
C LEU A 30 -3.48 8.96 -3.44
N GLU A 31 -4.41 9.77 -3.98
CA GLU A 31 -5.71 10.03 -3.37
C GLU A 31 -6.55 8.75 -3.25
N ALA A 32 -6.51 7.86 -4.24
CA ALA A 32 -7.16 6.56 -4.13
C ALA A 32 -6.60 5.74 -2.95
N GLY A 33 -5.27 5.73 -2.78
CA GLY A 33 -4.63 5.09 -1.62
C GLY A 33 -5.03 5.75 -0.30
N ARG A 34 -5.08 7.09 -0.25
CA ARG A 34 -5.51 7.84 0.93
C ARG A 34 -6.95 7.52 1.35
N ARG A 35 -7.82 7.22 0.38
CA ARG A 35 -9.25 6.88 0.61
C ARG A 35 -9.50 5.42 0.95
N ALA A 36 -8.48 4.59 0.99
CA ALA A 36 -8.64 3.20 1.37
C ALA A 36 -9.17 3.08 2.82
N PRO A 37 -9.99 2.08 3.12
CA PRO A 37 -10.38 1.80 4.49
C PRO A 37 -9.19 1.25 5.28
N SER A 38 -9.19 1.51 6.57
CA SER A 38 -8.25 0.88 7.50
C SER A 38 -8.93 0.50 8.79
N TRP A 39 -8.39 -0.48 9.47
CA TRP A 39 -8.89 -0.93 10.75
C TRP A 39 -8.80 0.20 11.78
N GLY A 40 -9.91 0.48 12.47
CA GLY A 40 -10.00 1.60 13.41
C GLY A 40 -9.68 2.96 12.82
N ASN A 41 -9.77 3.13 11.50
CA ASN A 41 -9.39 4.35 10.78
C ASN A 41 -7.95 4.81 11.01
N THR A 42 -7.04 3.88 11.29
CA THR A 42 -5.64 4.18 11.66
C THR A 42 -4.81 4.80 10.53
N GLN A 43 -5.10 4.48 9.27
CA GLN A 43 -4.46 5.08 8.07
C GLN A 43 -2.91 5.13 8.16
N PRO A 44 -2.23 3.99 8.41
CA PRO A 44 -0.82 3.97 8.75
C PRO A 44 0.13 4.20 7.56
N TRP A 45 -0.39 4.35 6.37
CA TRP A 45 0.40 4.49 5.15
C TRP A 45 1.15 5.82 5.06
N ARG A 46 2.37 5.74 4.56
CA ARG A 46 3.21 6.87 4.16
C ARG A 46 3.73 6.58 2.75
N PHE A 47 3.45 7.47 1.82
CA PHE A 47 3.83 7.32 0.42
C PHE A 47 4.92 8.33 0.08
N ILE A 48 6.05 7.85 -0.42
CA ILE A 48 7.15 8.70 -0.85
C ILE A 48 7.28 8.58 -2.36
N VAL A 49 7.04 9.68 -3.06
CA VAL A 49 7.08 9.72 -4.52
C VAL A 49 8.47 10.12 -4.98
N VAL A 50 9.07 9.31 -5.83
CA VAL A 50 10.40 9.52 -6.40
C VAL A 50 10.27 9.60 -7.91
N GLN A 51 10.70 10.73 -8.49
CA GLN A 51 10.68 10.99 -9.94
C GLN A 51 12.06 11.39 -10.46
N ASP A 52 12.95 11.85 -9.60
CA ASP A 52 14.33 12.15 -9.99
C ASP A 52 15.06 10.85 -10.36
N LYS A 53 15.71 10.86 -11.52
CA LYS A 53 16.37 9.65 -12.07
C LYS A 53 17.50 9.14 -11.17
N ALA A 54 18.27 10.05 -10.59
CA ALA A 54 19.39 9.66 -9.72
C ALA A 54 18.87 9.02 -8.42
N GLU A 55 17.76 9.53 -7.88
CA GLU A 55 17.10 8.95 -6.70
C GLU A 55 16.44 7.61 -7.04
N ILE A 56 15.78 7.48 -8.21
CA ILE A 56 15.25 6.20 -8.70
C ILE A 56 16.37 5.16 -8.79
N ASP A 57 17.52 5.51 -9.31
CA ASP A 57 18.66 4.59 -9.44
C ASP A 57 19.19 4.13 -8.06
N LYS A 58 19.24 5.02 -7.09
CA LYS A 58 19.61 4.67 -5.70
C LYS A 58 18.60 3.70 -5.08
N VAL A 59 17.31 4.03 -5.17
CA VAL A 59 16.22 3.16 -4.63
C VAL A 59 16.20 1.82 -5.35
N SER A 60 16.37 1.79 -6.68
CA SER A 60 16.45 0.57 -7.47
C SER A 60 17.60 -0.33 -7.01
N LYS A 61 18.81 0.24 -6.86
CA LYS A 61 19.97 -0.50 -6.35
C LYS A 61 19.72 -1.08 -4.97
N ALA A 62 19.19 -0.29 -4.05
CA ALA A 62 18.86 -0.71 -2.69
C ALA A 62 17.74 -1.77 -2.65
N SER A 63 16.93 -1.86 -3.69
CA SER A 63 15.84 -2.85 -3.81
C SER A 63 16.21 -4.08 -4.67
N GLY A 64 17.51 -4.36 -4.84
CA GLY A 64 18.00 -5.53 -5.57
C GLY A 64 18.15 -5.33 -7.09
N GLY A 65 18.18 -4.09 -7.58
CA GLY A 65 18.48 -3.77 -8.98
C GLY A 65 17.47 -4.29 -10.00
N GLN A 66 16.20 -4.45 -9.61
CA GLN A 66 15.17 -4.98 -10.50
C GLN A 66 14.91 -4.01 -11.67
N PRO A 67 15.01 -4.46 -12.94
CA PRO A 67 14.88 -3.56 -14.11
C PRO A 67 13.58 -2.77 -14.13
N GLN A 68 12.45 -3.37 -13.73
CA GLN A 68 11.15 -2.69 -13.71
C GLN A 68 11.06 -1.59 -12.66
N VAL A 69 11.93 -1.58 -11.64
CA VAL A 69 12.04 -0.50 -10.67
C VAL A 69 12.95 0.60 -11.22
N GLY A 70 14.15 0.24 -11.72
CA GLY A 70 15.13 1.20 -12.20
C GLY A 70 14.76 1.93 -13.50
N THR A 71 13.84 1.38 -14.29
CA THR A 71 13.39 1.99 -15.56
C THR A 71 12.03 2.68 -15.47
N ALA A 72 11.34 2.59 -14.33
CA ALA A 72 10.06 3.28 -14.15
C ALA A 72 10.25 4.80 -14.06
N PRO A 73 9.35 5.60 -14.67
CA PRO A 73 9.42 7.06 -14.58
C PRO A 73 9.02 7.58 -13.19
N VAL A 74 8.30 6.78 -12.41
CA VAL A 74 7.87 7.13 -11.05
C VAL A 74 7.97 5.91 -10.15
N LEU A 75 8.54 6.09 -8.97
CA LEU A 75 8.43 5.12 -7.88
C LEU A 75 7.60 5.73 -6.75
N ILE A 76 6.72 4.94 -6.17
CA ILE A 76 6.06 5.26 -4.91
C ILE A 76 6.57 4.25 -3.89
N VAL A 77 7.45 4.69 -2.98
CA VAL A 77 7.90 3.86 -1.87
C VAL A 77 6.77 3.81 -0.86
N CYS A 78 6.18 2.64 -0.71
CA CYS A 78 5.01 2.41 0.13
C CYS A 78 5.47 1.96 1.51
N CYS A 79 5.30 2.85 2.46
CA CYS A 79 5.70 2.67 3.85
C CYS A 79 4.48 2.67 4.77
N ALA A 80 4.63 2.05 5.94
CA ALA A 80 3.68 2.15 7.03
C ALA A 80 4.39 2.61 8.31
N THR A 81 3.66 3.29 9.18
CA THR A 81 4.16 3.61 10.52
C THR A 81 3.47 2.75 11.57
N THR A 82 4.22 2.35 12.58
CA THR A 82 3.67 1.69 13.78
C THR A 82 3.10 2.68 14.78
N GLU A 83 3.39 3.97 14.63
CA GLU A 83 2.93 5.03 15.53
C GLU A 83 1.40 5.10 15.62
N ASP A 84 0.71 4.93 14.48
CA ASP A 84 -0.74 4.93 14.38
C ASP A 84 -1.39 3.70 15.08
N PHE A 85 -0.58 2.72 15.50
CA PHE A 85 -1.00 1.56 16.28
C PHE A 85 -0.53 1.58 17.74
N THR A 86 0.15 2.64 18.19
CA THR A 86 0.39 2.88 19.61
C THR A 86 -0.94 3.21 20.32
N LYS A 87 -0.96 3.16 21.66
CA LYS A 87 -2.17 3.57 22.42
C LYS A 87 -2.63 4.97 22.06
N LYS A 88 -1.68 5.91 21.88
CA LYS A 88 -1.97 7.29 21.50
C LYS A 88 -2.52 7.36 20.07
N GLY A 89 -1.78 6.87 19.08
CA GLY A 89 -2.17 6.97 17.67
C GLY A 89 -3.49 6.24 17.38
N HIS A 90 -3.66 5.03 17.93
CA HIS A 90 -4.91 4.29 17.79
C HIS A 90 -6.08 5.03 18.48
N GLY A 91 -5.86 5.61 19.66
CA GLY A 91 -6.85 6.42 20.35
C GLY A 91 -7.26 7.67 19.54
N GLU A 92 -6.32 8.38 18.93
CA GLU A 92 -6.58 9.52 18.06
C GLU A 92 -7.43 9.10 16.84
N ALA A 93 -7.07 7.98 16.20
CA ALA A 93 -7.82 7.43 15.06
C ALA A 93 -9.27 7.07 15.45
N LEU A 94 -9.48 6.34 16.55
CA LEU A 94 -10.81 5.97 17.04
C LEU A 94 -11.65 7.20 17.44
N ASN A 95 -11.04 8.18 18.12
CA ASN A 95 -11.72 9.41 18.50
C ASN A 95 -12.19 10.23 17.28
N SER A 96 -11.45 10.16 16.16
CA SER A 96 -11.84 10.81 14.90
C SER A 96 -13.17 10.29 14.33
N LEU A 97 -13.62 9.12 14.78
CA LEU A 97 -14.87 8.48 14.35
C LEU A 97 -16.09 8.90 15.16
N ILE A 98 -15.90 9.55 16.31
CA ILE A 98 -17.00 10.00 17.18
C ILE A 98 -17.87 11.05 16.49
N PRO A 99 -17.33 12.13 15.87
CA PRO A 99 -18.14 13.15 15.23
C PRO A 99 -19.03 12.66 14.08
N VAL A 100 -18.67 11.53 13.48
CA VAL A 100 -19.44 10.91 12.38
C VAL A 100 -20.35 9.78 12.87
N GLY A 101 -20.45 9.56 14.18
CA GLY A 101 -21.36 8.58 14.81
C GLY A 101 -20.91 7.12 14.64
N ALA A 102 -19.65 6.87 14.20
CA ALA A 102 -19.13 5.52 14.02
C ALA A 102 -18.51 4.94 15.30
N MET A 103 -18.26 5.77 16.31
CA MET A 103 -17.76 5.38 17.64
C MET A 103 -18.44 6.23 18.72
N THR A 104 -18.39 5.73 19.98
CA THR A 104 -18.69 6.51 21.18
C THR A 104 -17.47 6.56 22.09
N PRO A 105 -17.36 7.51 23.02
CA PRO A 105 -16.25 7.56 23.98
C PRO A 105 -16.09 6.25 24.76
N GLU A 106 -17.19 5.63 25.17
CA GLU A 106 -17.20 4.36 25.91
C GLU A 106 -16.64 3.22 25.05
N LEU A 107 -17.02 3.14 23.76
CA LEU A 107 -16.49 2.13 22.84
C LEU A 107 -15.02 2.33 22.57
N VAL A 108 -14.53 3.56 22.44
CA VAL A 108 -13.11 3.87 22.29
C VAL A 108 -12.32 3.29 23.48
N GLU A 109 -12.79 3.55 24.71
CA GLU A 109 -12.12 3.05 25.92
C GLU A 109 -12.09 1.52 25.96
N ILE A 110 -13.19 0.85 25.63
CA ILE A 110 -13.28 -0.61 25.54
C ILE A 110 -12.25 -1.16 24.54
N VAL A 111 -12.18 -0.56 23.34
CA VAL A 111 -11.24 -0.99 22.29
C VAL A 111 -9.79 -0.81 22.73
N LEU A 112 -9.48 0.33 23.37
CA LEU A 112 -8.12 0.64 23.83
C LEU A 112 -7.65 -0.23 25.00
N GLN A 113 -8.55 -0.89 25.71
CA GLN A 113 -8.22 -1.82 26.82
C GLN A 113 -8.23 -3.28 26.37
N SER A 114 -8.74 -3.60 25.20
CA SER A 114 -8.87 -4.95 24.70
C SER A 114 -7.57 -5.45 24.04
N ASP A 115 -7.03 -6.56 24.53
CA ASP A 115 -5.88 -7.24 23.91
C ASP A 115 -6.16 -7.76 22.49
N VAL A 116 -7.43 -7.95 22.15
CA VAL A 116 -7.87 -8.31 20.79
C VAL A 116 -7.79 -7.12 19.84
N PHE A 117 -8.22 -5.94 20.29
CA PHE A 117 -8.35 -4.74 19.47
C PHE A 117 -7.23 -3.71 19.65
N ALA A 118 -6.32 -3.93 20.58
CA ALA A 118 -5.20 -3.02 20.85
C ALA A 118 -3.86 -3.70 20.50
N PRO A 119 -3.36 -3.55 19.27
CA PRO A 119 -2.14 -4.22 18.80
C PRO A 119 -0.91 -3.94 19.66
N TYR A 120 -0.81 -2.74 20.25
CA TYR A 120 0.30 -2.37 21.14
C TYR A 120 0.37 -3.22 22.42
N LEU A 121 -0.74 -3.81 22.87
CA LEU A 121 -0.72 -4.76 23.99
C LEU A 121 -0.09 -6.12 23.61
N ARG A 122 0.07 -6.39 22.32
CA ARG A 122 0.61 -7.62 21.76
C ARG A 122 2.04 -7.47 21.23
N GLY A 123 2.62 -6.27 21.34
CA GLY A 123 4.01 -5.97 21.00
C GLY A 123 4.23 -5.41 19.60
N GLU A 124 5.44 -4.91 19.36
CA GLU A 124 5.83 -4.19 18.14
C GLU A 124 5.67 -5.00 16.85
N ALA A 125 5.98 -6.30 16.90
CA ALA A 125 5.83 -7.16 15.73
C ALA A 125 4.37 -7.23 15.26
N VAL A 126 3.40 -7.25 16.17
CA VAL A 126 1.97 -7.25 15.84
C VAL A 126 1.56 -5.90 15.26
N MET A 127 2.04 -4.80 15.82
CA MET A 127 1.81 -3.46 15.25
C MET A 127 2.35 -3.36 13.82
N ALA A 128 3.57 -3.83 13.58
CA ALA A 128 4.19 -3.81 12.25
C ALA A 128 3.39 -4.65 11.22
N ILE A 129 2.95 -5.85 11.62
CA ILE A 129 2.10 -6.70 10.76
C ILE A 129 0.80 -5.98 10.42
N ARG A 130 0.10 -5.44 11.43
CA ARG A 130 -1.16 -4.71 11.21
C ARG A 130 -0.99 -3.49 10.32
N ALA A 131 0.07 -2.71 10.53
CA ALA A 131 0.37 -1.57 9.68
C ALA A 131 0.57 -1.96 8.21
N GLY A 132 1.32 -3.05 7.96
CA GLY A 132 1.54 -3.58 6.62
C GLY A 132 0.27 -4.11 5.96
N GLU A 133 -0.59 -4.82 6.70
CA GLU A 133 -1.89 -5.29 6.19
C GLU A 133 -2.76 -4.13 5.68
N GLN A 134 -2.87 -3.05 6.47
CA GLN A 134 -3.67 -1.88 6.08
C GLN A 134 -3.03 -1.14 4.89
N LEU A 135 -1.70 -0.98 4.88
CA LEU A 135 -1.00 -0.38 3.75
C LEU A 135 -1.31 -1.12 2.43
N MET A 136 -1.33 -2.45 2.43
CA MET A 136 -1.57 -3.21 1.20
C MET A 136 -3.00 -3.04 0.66
N ILE A 137 -3.97 -2.71 1.50
CA ILE A 137 -5.32 -2.29 1.04
C ILE A 137 -5.19 -0.99 0.24
N ALA A 138 -4.48 0.00 0.77
CA ALA A 138 -4.27 1.28 0.07
C ALA A 138 -3.50 1.10 -1.25
N VAL A 139 -2.47 0.26 -1.27
CA VAL A 139 -1.72 -0.07 -2.50
C VAL A 139 -2.62 -0.71 -3.56
N ALA A 140 -3.57 -1.58 -3.15
CA ALA A 140 -4.53 -2.16 -4.08
C ALA A 140 -5.44 -1.11 -4.73
N PHE A 141 -5.94 -0.13 -3.96
CA PHE A 141 -6.71 1.00 -4.46
C PHE A 141 -5.89 1.84 -5.45
N MET A 142 -4.63 2.13 -5.12
CA MET A 142 -3.72 2.85 -6.00
C MET A 142 -3.51 2.13 -7.34
N MET A 143 -3.34 0.81 -7.32
CA MET A 143 -3.15 0.01 -8.54
C MET A 143 -4.39 0.05 -9.45
N LEU A 144 -5.60 0.07 -8.89
CA LEU A 144 -6.83 0.17 -9.66
C LEU A 144 -7.00 1.57 -10.26
N GLU A 145 -6.72 2.61 -9.48
CA GLU A 145 -6.78 3.99 -9.97
C GLU A 145 -5.71 4.25 -11.04
N ALA A 146 -4.51 3.68 -10.93
CA ALA A 146 -3.50 3.77 -11.98
C ALA A 146 -4.05 3.27 -13.33
N VAL A 147 -4.74 2.12 -13.35
CA VAL A 147 -5.40 1.61 -14.55
C VAL A 147 -6.46 2.58 -15.08
N ASN A 148 -7.25 3.17 -14.19
CA ASN A 148 -8.27 4.17 -14.54
C ASN A 148 -7.64 5.42 -15.19
N GLN A 149 -6.42 5.80 -14.78
CA GLN A 149 -5.65 6.90 -15.36
C GLN A 149 -4.85 6.51 -16.62
N GLY A 150 -4.99 5.27 -17.11
CA GLY A 150 -4.24 4.77 -18.27
C GLY A 150 -2.78 4.42 -17.96
N LEU A 151 -2.44 4.27 -16.68
CA LEU A 151 -1.11 3.91 -16.20
C LEU A 151 -1.02 2.42 -15.88
N GLY A 152 0.20 1.90 -15.92
CA GLY A 152 0.54 0.57 -15.44
C GLY A 152 1.26 0.63 -14.10
N THR A 153 1.27 -0.49 -13.40
CA THR A 153 1.97 -0.63 -12.11
C THR A 153 2.73 -1.95 -12.01
N CYS A 154 3.83 -1.91 -11.26
CA CYS A 154 4.49 -3.09 -10.72
C CYS A 154 4.70 -2.93 -9.22
N CYS A 155 4.03 -3.75 -8.43
CA CYS A 155 4.27 -3.81 -6.98
C CYS A 155 5.47 -4.75 -6.74
N ALA A 156 6.61 -4.17 -6.39
CA ALA A 156 7.87 -4.88 -6.13
C ALA A 156 8.00 -5.19 -4.64
N GLY A 157 7.65 -6.43 -4.26
CA GLY A 157 7.75 -6.91 -2.88
C GLY A 157 9.05 -7.66 -2.57
N ALA A 158 9.76 -8.16 -3.59
CA ALA A 158 11.06 -8.80 -3.42
C ALA A 158 12.17 -7.73 -3.34
N ILE A 159 12.17 -6.95 -2.28
CA ILE A 159 13.11 -5.85 -1.99
C ILE A 159 13.86 -6.13 -0.70
N THR A 160 14.90 -5.36 -0.42
CA THR A 160 15.57 -5.31 0.88
C THR A 160 15.08 -4.08 1.65
N PRO A 161 14.02 -4.20 2.50
CA PRO A 161 13.39 -3.04 3.14
C PRO A 161 14.37 -2.16 3.91
N ARG A 162 15.32 -2.79 4.62
CA ARG A 162 16.36 -2.09 5.39
C ARG A 162 17.25 -1.20 4.52
N GLU A 163 17.68 -1.70 3.36
CA GLU A 163 18.54 -0.93 2.45
C GLU A 163 17.79 0.25 1.84
N VAL A 164 16.54 0.06 1.45
CA VAL A 164 15.68 1.15 0.96
C VAL A 164 15.46 2.19 2.06
N HIS A 165 15.17 1.75 3.29
CA HIS A 165 14.99 2.61 4.45
C HIS A 165 16.22 3.50 4.70
N GLN A 166 17.42 2.90 4.71
CA GLN A 166 18.67 3.60 4.88
C GLN A 166 18.96 4.57 3.72
N THR A 167 18.76 4.12 2.48
CA THR A 167 18.97 4.93 1.28
C THR A 167 18.12 6.19 1.27
N MET A 168 16.89 6.09 1.79
CA MET A 168 15.94 7.19 1.86
C MET A 168 16.01 7.97 3.18
N ASN A 169 16.92 7.61 4.08
CA ASN A 169 17.10 8.25 5.38
C ASN A 169 15.78 8.39 6.16
N LEU A 170 15.02 7.28 6.25
CA LEU A 170 13.72 7.27 6.91
C LEU A 170 13.85 7.19 8.44
N PRO A 171 12.91 7.77 9.21
CA PRO A 171 12.83 7.58 10.66
C PRO A 171 12.55 6.11 11.03
N ASP A 172 13.01 5.68 12.20
CA ASP A 172 12.92 4.27 12.65
C ASP A 172 11.48 3.74 12.75
N ASN A 173 10.50 4.62 13.00
CA ASN A 173 9.08 4.26 13.07
C ASN A 173 8.41 4.10 11.69
N ILE A 174 9.15 4.30 10.60
CA ILE A 174 8.66 4.14 9.22
C ILE A 174 9.18 2.83 8.63
N LEU A 175 8.28 1.94 8.33
CA LEU A 175 8.58 0.60 7.80
C LEU A 175 8.34 0.56 6.29
N VAL A 176 9.37 0.26 5.51
CA VAL A 176 9.24 0.04 4.06
C VAL A 176 8.65 -1.35 3.81
N HIS A 177 7.57 -1.41 3.03
CA HIS A 177 6.91 -2.69 2.70
C HIS A 177 7.06 -3.08 1.23
N THR A 178 6.89 -2.12 0.32
CA THR A 178 6.94 -2.39 -1.12
C THR A 178 7.24 -1.11 -1.89
N ILE A 179 7.66 -1.27 -3.13
CA ILE A 179 7.80 -0.18 -4.09
C ILE A 179 6.76 -0.38 -5.19
N LEU A 180 5.90 0.60 -5.38
CA LEU A 180 4.98 0.64 -6.50
C LEU A 180 5.61 1.45 -7.64
N ALA A 181 6.17 0.74 -8.63
CA ALA A 181 6.63 1.35 -9.86
C ALA A 181 5.41 1.71 -10.72
N LEU A 182 5.40 2.92 -11.28
CA LEU A 182 4.28 3.54 -11.98
C LEU A 182 4.75 4.22 -13.27
N GLY A 183 4.02 4.03 -14.37
CA GLY A 183 4.33 4.65 -15.64
C GLY A 183 3.33 4.27 -16.73
N TYR A 184 3.51 4.82 -17.93
CA TYR A 184 2.75 4.38 -19.09
C TYR A 184 3.22 2.99 -19.53
N PRO A 185 2.28 2.04 -19.79
CA PRO A 185 2.64 0.67 -20.19
C PRO A 185 3.41 0.66 -21.51
N GLY A 186 4.60 0.06 -21.53
CA GLY A 186 5.38 -0.25 -22.72
C GLY A 186 5.18 -1.69 -23.21
N GLU A 187 4.23 -2.40 -22.62
CA GLU A 187 3.87 -3.78 -22.94
C GLU A 187 2.37 -4.01 -22.68
N ASP A 188 1.83 -5.06 -23.27
CA ASP A 188 0.46 -5.54 -23.03
C ASP A 188 0.51 -7.04 -22.66
N PRO A 189 0.85 -7.36 -21.40
CA PRO A 189 1.01 -8.74 -20.97
C PRO A 189 -0.34 -9.44 -20.86
N LYS A 190 -0.41 -10.70 -21.30
CA LYS A 190 -1.60 -11.53 -21.10
C LYS A 190 -1.98 -11.61 -19.62
N PRO A 191 -3.28 -11.65 -19.29
CA PRO A 191 -3.75 -11.86 -17.92
C PRO A 191 -3.12 -13.11 -17.30
N ARG A 192 -2.69 -12.98 -16.04
CA ARG A 192 -2.12 -14.11 -15.31
C ARG A 192 -3.23 -15.09 -14.92
N PRO A 193 -2.97 -16.41 -14.96
CA PRO A 193 -3.95 -17.40 -14.54
C PRO A 193 -4.36 -17.18 -13.08
N ARG A 194 -5.57 -17.59 -12.76
CA ARG A 194 -6.10 -17.60 -11.39
C ARG A 194 -6.41 -19.05 -11.01
N LYS A 195 -6.30 -19.32 -9.72
CA LYS A 195 -6.78 -20.59 -9.19
C LYS A 195 -8.29 -20.72 -9.46
N ASP A 196 -8.75 -21.94 -9.65
CA ASP A 196 -10.17 -22.22 -9.72
C ASP A 196 -10.89 -21.75 -8.46
N THR A 197 -12.10 -21.23 -8.61
CA THR A 197 -12.88 -20.68 -7.49
C THR A 197 -13.12 -21.71 -6.40
N SER A 198 -13.28 -22.99 -6.75
CA SER A 198 -13.45 -24.09 -5.80
C SER A 198 -12.27 -24.29 -4.85
N LYS A 199 -11.06 -23.79 -5.22
CA LYS A 199 -9.85 -23.87 -4.39
C LYS A 199 -9.68 -22.70 -3.43
N ILE A 200 -10.50 -21.66 -3.54
CA ILE A 200 -10.36 -20.42 -2.77
C ILE A 200 -11.67 -19.90 -2.17
N ILE A 201 -12.83 -20.43 -2.60
CA ILE A 201 -14.14 -20.03 -2.10
C ILE A 201 -14.83 -21.24 -1.50
N PHE A 202 -15.14 -21.18 -0.21
CA PHE A 202 -15.80 -22.22 0.54
C PHE A 202 -17.07 -21.66 1.19
N TRP A 203 -18.21 -22.30 0.89
CA TRP A 203 -19.50 -21.90 1.45
C TRP A 203 -19.73 -22.62 2.79
N GLY A 204 -19.86 -21.86 3.86
CA GLY A 204 -20.12 -22.34 5.19
C GLY A 204 -18.89 -22.85 5.92
N LYS A 205 -18.25 -23.92 5.45
CA LYS A 205 -17.08 -24.54 6.09
C LYS A 205 -15.96 -24.78 5.09
N TYR A 206 -14.71 -24.66 5.55
CA TYR A 206 -13.56 -25.08 4.77
C TYR A 206 -13.64 -26.59 4.51
N LYS A 207 -13.45 -26.99 3.27
CA LYS A 207 -13.35 -28.40 2.86
C LYS A 207 -11.96 -28.60 2.27
N SER A 208 -11.20 -29.51 2.85
CA SER A 208 -9.88 -29.96 2.35
C SER A 208 -10.02 -30.82 1.10
#